data_0606c4d49dda907317461ac61ec7563f
#
_entry.id   0606c4d49dda907317461ac61ec7563f
#
_cell.length_a   1.000
_cell.length_b   1.000
_cell.length_c   1.000
_cell.angle_alpha   90.00
_cell.angle_beta   90.00
_cell.angle_gamma   90.00
#
_symmetry.space_group_name_H-M   'P 1'
#
loop_
_entity.id
_entity.type
_entity.pdbx_description
1 polymer ?
#
loop_
_entity_poly.entity_id
_entity_poly.type
_entity_poly.pdbx_seq_one_letter_code
_entity_poly.pdbx_strand_id
1 'polypeptide(L)'
;MHAAMQRGAPDPSEIIFKALLAASSATSDKLAEGNKASPKTKPPYRLLTVAYAANPSDITMPERPDGTRQVALDFVALVYDREGYLFTQQSNTVNVFAKPAAIDQFLKEGVRYQQRIAVPAKGEYYLRVGIHDMIGDKVGAIEIPVASIATTPEQSKSQPAK
;
A
#
# COMPACT_ATOMS: atom_id res chain seq x y z
N MET A 1 -2.27 -10.89 -9.95
CA MET A 1 -1.61 -9.71 -9.33
C MET A 1 -0.67 -8.95 -10.28
N HIS A 2 0.36 -9.55 -10.86
CA HIS A 2 1.40 -8.84 -11.63
C HIS A 2 0.86 -7.95 -12.77
N ALA A 3 -0.02 -8.48 -13.63
CA ALA A 3 -0.60 -7.72 -14.74
C ALA A 3 -1.43 -6.51 -14.28
N ALA A 4 -2.15 -6.65 -13.17
CA ALA A 4 -2.96 -5.58 -12.58
C ALA A 4 -2.13 -4.44 -12.01
N MET A 5 -0.86 -4.67 -11.73
CA MET A 5 0.05 -3.68 -11.15
C MET A 5 0.91 -2.94 -12.19
N GLN A 6 0.73 -3.21 -13.48
CA GLN A 6 1.42 -2.47 -14.54
C GLN A 6 0.86 -1.06 -14.69
N ARG A 7 1.71 -0.12 -15.10
CA ARG A 7 1.34 1.26 -15.41
C ARG A 7 0.23 1.30 -16.49
N GLY A 8 -0.86 2.00 -16.20
CA GLY A 8 -1.99 2.15 -17.14
C GLY A 8 -2.84 0.90 -17.34
N ALA A 9 -2.61 -0.17 -16.55
CA ALA A 9 -3.51 -1.33 -16.57
C ALA A 9 -4.89 -0.94 -16.04
N PRO A 10 -5.98 -1.57 -16.50
CA PRO A 10 -7.30 -1.39 -15.90
C PRO A 10 -7.27 -1.63 -14.40
N ASP A 11 -8.10 -0.91 -13.65
CA ASP A 11 -8.20 -1.08 -12.20
C ASP A 11 -9.13 -2.26 -11.88
N PRO A 12 -8.61 -3.41 -11.43
CA PRO A 12 -9.45 -4.51 -10.99
C PRO A 12 -10.16 -4.13 -9.68
N SER A 13 -11.43 -4.49 -9.58
CA SER A 13 -12.30 -4.15 -8.46
C SER A 13 -12.88 -5.38 -7.73
N GLU A 14 -12.19 -6.51 -7.80
CA GLU A 14 -12.59 -7.73 -7.07
C GLU A 14 -12.45 -7.54 -5.55
N ILE A 15 -11.51 -6.66 -5.14
CA ILE A 15 -11.41 -6.15 -3.77
C ILE A 15 -11.65 -4.65 -3.83
N ILE A 16 -12.72 -4.20 -3.20
CA ILE A 16 -13.01 -2.78 -3.06
C ILE A 16 -12.25 -2.24 -1.86
N PHE A 17 -11.42 -1.23 -2.10
CA PHE A 17 -10.66 -0.58 -1.03
C PHE A 17 -10.53 0.93 -1.26
N LYS A 18 -10.22 1.65 -0.19
CA LYS A 18 -9.82 3.05 -0.21
C LYS A 18 -8.33 3.13 0.10
N ALA A 19 -7.62 4.02 -0.58
CA ALA A 19 -6.26 4.39 -0.25
C ALA A 19 -6.24 5.86 0.18
N LEU A 20 -5.88 6.12 1.43
CA LEU A 20 -5.59 7.47 1.92
C LEU A 20 -4.09 7.71 1.77
N LEU A 21 -3.76 8.80 1.12
CA LEU A 21 -2.39 9.14 0.75
C LEU A 21 -1.97 10.45 1.40
N ALA A 22 -0.78 10.45 1.97
CA ALA A 22 -0.14 11.65 2.48
C ALA A 22 1.32 11.69 2.04
N ALA A 23 1.76 12.82 1.51
CA ALA A 23 3.15 13.06 1.14
C ALA A 23 3.86 13.85 2.24
N SER A 24 5.09 13.44 2.59
CA SER A 24 5.96 14.26 3.45
C SER A 24 6.36 15.55 2.74
N SER A 25 6.38 16.68 3.45
CA SER A 25 6.92 17.94 2.95
C SER A 25 8.44 17.91 2.84
N ALA A 26 9.10 17.13 3.70
CA ALA A 26 10.55 16.95 3.70
C ALA A 26 10.99 15.89 2.68
N THR A 27 12.20 16.05 2.16
CA THR A 27 12.88 15.05 1.34
C THR A 27 13.89 14.26 2.16
N SER A 28 14.22 13.06 1.70
CA SER A 28 15.19 12.17 2.32
C SER A 28 16.14 11.61 1.26
N ASP A 29 17.39 11.39 1.61
CA ASP A 29 18.35 10.70 0.76
C ASP A 29 18.24 9.16 0.90
N LYS A 30 17.40 8.69 1.82
CA LYS A 30 17.18 7.27 2.08
C LYS A 30 15.79 6.85 1.62
N LEU A 31 15.71 5.63 1.11
CA LEU A 31 14.45 4.94 0.86
C LEU A 31 13.71 4.66 2.17
N ALA A 32 12.39 4.50 2.09
CA ALA A 32 11.64 3.92 3.20
C ALA A 32 12.06 2.47 3.43
N GLU A 33 11.91 1.99 4.67
CA GLU A 33 12.22 0.61 5.02
C GLU A 33 11.45 -0.37 4.12
N GLY A 34 12.14 -1.40 3.65
CA GLY A 34 11.58 -2.43 2.77
C GLY A 34 11.39 -2.01 1.30
N ASN A 35 11.60 -0.72 0.97
CA ASN A 35 11.51 -0.28 -0.41
C ASN A 35 12.69 -0.81 -1.24
N LYS A 36 12.40 -1.18 -2.48
CA LYS A 36 13.39 -1.52 -3.50
C LYS A 36 13.36 -0.45 -4.59
N ALA A 37 14.54 0.00 -5.00
CA ALA A 37 14.71 0.98 -6.07
C ALA A 37 15.36 0.35 -7.29
N SER A 38 14.94 0.77 -8.48
CA SER A 38 15.63 0.42 -9.72
C SER A 38 16.95 1.19 -9.85
N PRO A 39 17.89 0.74 -10.71
CA PRO A 39 19.21 1.38 -10.86
C PRO A 39 19.16 2.86 -11.30
N LYS A 40 18.11 3.28 -11.99
CA LYS A 40 17.94 4.67 -12.41
C LYS A 40 17.40 5.59 -11.33
N THR A 41 16.92 5.02 -10.22
CA THR A 41 16.32 5.77 -9.12
C THR A 41 17.40 6.44 -8.28
N LYS A 42 17.32 7.74 -8.09
CA LYS A 42 18.30 8.53 -7.34
C LYS A 42 17.64 9.45 -6.32
N PRO A 43 18.29 9.69 -5.16
CA PRO A 43 17.82 10.68 -4.20
C PRO A 43 17.87 12.11 -4.79
N PRO A 44 17.18 13.09 -4.16
CA PRO A 44 16.38 12.93 -2.95
C PRO A 44 15.02 12.32 -3.23
N TYR A 45 14.43 11.69 -2.21
CA TYR A 45 13.11 11.07 -2.26
C TYR A 45 12.11 11.85 -1.41
N ARG A 46 10.85 11.85 -1.82
CA ARG A 46 9.71 12.20 -0.98
C ARG A 46 9.03 10.92 -0.52
N LEU A 47 8.75 10.81 0.78
CA LEU A 47 8.06 9.65 1.33
C LEU A 47 6.55 9.85 1.27
N LEU A 48 5.86 8.88 0.70
CA LEU A 48 4.40 8.79 0.72
C LEU A 48 3.99 7.73 1.75
N THR A 49 2.98 8.06 2.54
CA THR A 49 2.27 7.10 3.38
C THR A 49 1.01 6.68 2.65
N VAL A 50 0.80 5.38 2.52
CA VAL A 50 -0.39 4.77 1.93
C VAL A 50 -1.11 4.01 3.04
N ALA A 51 -2.33 4.46 3.37
CA ALA A 51 -3.21 3.77 4.31
C ALA A 51 -4.35 3.11 3.53
N TYR A 52 -4.42 1.79 3.59
CA TYR A 52 -5.44 0.98 2.95
C TYR A 52 -6.60 0.72 3.90
N ALA A 53 -7.81 0.74 3.36
CA ALA A 53 -9.02 0.29 4.05
C ALA A 53 -9.84 -0.55 3.06
N ALA A 54 -9.81 -1.88 3.22
CA ALA A 54 -10.50 -2.80 2.33
C ALA A 54 -11.82 -3.30 2.94
N ASN A 55 -12.78 -3.57 2.05
CA ASN A 55 -14.03 -4.20 2.42
C ASN A 55 -13.77 -5.68 2.80
N PRO A 56 -14.05 -6.09 4.05
CA PRO A 56 -13.75 -7.45 4.50
C PRO A 56 -14.58 -8.51 3.79
N SER A 57 -15.75 -8.16 3.24
CA SER A 57 -16.59 -9.12 2.49
C SER A 57 -15.97 -9.57 1.17
N ASP A 58 -15.01 -8.82 0.65
CA ASP A 58 -14.29 -9.18 -0.58
C ASP A 58 -13.11 -10.12 -0.32
N ILE A 59 -12.71 -10.27 0.96
CA ILE A 59 -11.57 -11.08 1.38
C ILE A 59 -11.98 -12.51 1.70
N THR A 60 -11.23 -13.47 1.20
CA THR A 60 -11.44 -14.89 1.47
C THR A 60 -10.80 -15.26 2.81
N MET A 61 -11.64 -15.71 3.75
CA MET A 61 -11.23 -16.04 5.11
C MET A 61 -11.76 -17.43 5.50
N PRO A 62 -11.13 -18.53 5.02
CA PRO A 62 -11.59 -19.87 5.32
C PRO A 62 -11.45 -20.17 6.81
N GLU A 63 -12.48 -20.79 7.37
CA GLU A 63 -12.51 -21.25 8.75
C GLU A 63 -11.78 -22.58 8.90
N ARG A 64 -11.01 -22.70 9.97
CA ARG A 64 -10.29 -23.91 10.34
C ARG A 64 -11.03 -24.67 11.46
N PRO A 65 -10.69 -25.97 11.68
CA PRO A 65 -11.33 -26.78 12.71
C PRO A 65 -11.21 -26.20 14.13
N ASP A 66 -10.18 -25.38 14.40
CA ASP A 66 -9.96 -24.71 15.69
C ASP A 66 -10.76 -23.40 15.85
N GLY A 67 -11.62 -23.05 14.88
CA GLY A 67 -12.41 -21.83 14.87
C GLY A 67 -11.65 -20.57 14.44
N THR A 68 -10.36 -20.67 14.12
CA THR A 68 -9.60 -19.55 13.53
C THR A 68 -9.90 -19.42 12.05
N ARG A 69 -9.67 -18.23 11.47
CA ARG A 69 -9.73 -18.00 10.03
C ARG A 69 -8.39 -17.53 9.51
N GLN A 70 -7.99 -18.06 8.37
CA GLN A 70 -6.79 -17.61 7.71
C GLN A 70 -7.07 -16.34 6.89
N VAL A 71 -6.19 -15.36 7.02
CA VAL A 71 -6.16 -14.14 6.19
C VAL A 71 -4.77 -14.05 5.58
N ALA A 72 -4.69 -14.03 4.26
CA ALA A 72 -3.42 -13.93 3.53
C ALA A 72 -3.54 -12.86 2.44
N LEU A 73 -2.94 -11.69 2.69
CA LEU A 73 -3.02 -10.51 1.83
C LEU A 73 -1.63 -9.98 1.48
N ASP A 74 -1.45 -9.62 0.21
CA ASP A 74 -0.32 -8.79 -0.22
C ASP A 74 -0.78 -7.35 -0.42
N PHE A 75 -0.03 -6.41 0.17
CA PHE A 75 -0.18 -4.98 -0.06
C PHE A 75 0.99 -4.48 -0.89
N VAL A 76 0.70 -3.94 -2.05
CA VAL A 76 1.72 -3.57 -3.04
C VAL A 76 1.61 -2.09 -3.39
N ALA A 77 2.75 -1.40 -3.45
CA ALA A 77 2.86 -0.04 -3.95
C ALA A 77 4.02 0.03 -4.95
N LEU A 78 3.75 0.54 -6.15
CA LEU A 78 4.71 0.66 -7.25
C LEU A 78 4.70 2.09 -7.77
N VAL A 79 5.88 2.66 -8.00
CA VAL A 79 6.05 4.01 -8.54
C VAL A 79 6.62 3.91 -9.95
N TYR A 80 5.88 4.44 -10.91
CA TYR A 80 6.24 4.47 -12.32
C TYR A 80 6.40 5.91 -12.83
N ASP A 81 7.22 6.08 -13.86
CA ASP A 81 7.20 7.29 -14.66
C ASP A 81 6.07 7.24 -15.72
N ARG A 82 6.01 8.28 -16.54
CA ARG A 82 5.02 8.40 -17.62
C ARG A 82 5.14 7.31 -18.67
N GLU A 83 6.34 6.83 -18.93
CA GLU A 83 6.68 5.81 -19.91
C GLU A 83 6.49 4.38 -19.39
N GLY A 84 6.16 4.22 -18.10
CA GLY A 84 5.94 2.93 -17.45
C GLY A 84 7.22 2.29 -16.89
N TYR A 85 8.30 3.06 -16.74
CA TYR A 85 9.49 2.56 -16.07
C TYR A 85 9.28 2.54 -14.55
N LEU A 86 9.56 1.40 -13.91
CA LEU A 86 9.42 1.22 -12.47
C LEU A 86 10.61 1.84 -11.73
N PHE A 87 10.34 2.79 -10.84
CA PHE A 87 11.36 3.47 -10.02
C PHE A 87 11.51 2.85 -8.64
N THR A 88 10.45 2.76 -7.88
CA THR A 88 10.46 2.17 -6.54
C THR A 88 9.28 1.24 -6.35
N GLN A 89 9.46 0.27 -5.45
CA GLN A 89 8.43 -0.70 -5.12
C GLN A 89 8.48 -1.08 -3.65
N GLN A 90 7.31 -1.38 -3.10
CA GLN A 90 7.12 -1.93 -1.76
C GLN A 90 6.05 -3.01 -1.84
N SER A 91 6.32 -4.16 -1.26
CA SER A 91 5.36 -5.24 -1.12
C SER A 91 5.47 -5.85 0.27
N ASN A 92 4.33 -6.01 0.93
CA ASN A 92 4.26 -6.62 2.25
C ASN A 92 3.15 -7.67 2.28
N THR A 93 3.50 -8.86 2.74
CA THR A 93 2.57 -9.96 2.92
C THR A 93 2.14 -10.05 4.37
N VAL A 94 0.83 -10.06 4.59
CA VAL A 94 0.20 -10.37 5.88
C VAL A 94 -0.43 -11.75 5.76
N ASN A 95 0.07 -12.71 6.53
CA ASN A 95 -0.50 -14.06 6.59
C ASN A 95 -0.69 -14.44 8.06
N VAL A 96 -1.93 -14.44 8.50
CA VAL A 96 -2.30 -14.64 9.90
C VAL A 96 -3.45 -15.61 10.07
N PHE A 97 -3.49 -16.28 11.21
CA PHE A 97 -4.64 -17.06 11.67
C PHE A 97 -5.37 -16.26 12.75
N ALA A 98 -6.46 -15.63 12.35
CA ALA A 98 -7.22 -14.72 13.20
C ALA A 98 -8.25 -15.48 14.04
N LYS A 99 -8.30 -15.19 15.34
CA LYS A 99 -9.32 -15.70 16.26
C LYS A 99 -10.68 -15.05 15.95
N PRO A 100 -11.81 -15.67 16.36
CA PRO A 100 -13.16 -15.13 16.10
C PRO A 100 -13.32 -13.65 16.49
N ALA A 101 -12.81 -13.22 17.64
CA ALA A 101 -12.89 -11.82 18.07
C ALA A 101 -12.16 -10.85 17.13
N ALA A 102 -11.02 -11.25 16.56
CA ALA A 102 -10.30 -10.45 15.59
C ALA A 102 -11.03 -10.39 14.22
N ILE A 103 -11.69 -11.48 13.83
CA ILE A 103 -12.54 -11.51 12.63
C ILE A 103 -13.74 -10.59 12.80
N ASP A 104 -14.40 -10.60 13.96
CA ASP A 104 -15.50 -9.69 14.26
C ASP A 104 -15.08 -8.22 14.16
N GLN A 105 -13.86 -7.90 14.60
CA GLN A 105 -13.27 -6.58 14.47
C GLN A 105 -13.03 -6.22 12.99
N PHE A 106 -12.45 -7.13 12.20
CA PHE A 106 -12.26 -6.91 10.76
C PHE A 106 -13.56 -6.68 10.02
N LEU A 107 -14.63 -7.42 10.37
CA LEU A 107 -15.94 -7.26 9.75
C LEU A 107 -16.59 -5.90 10.10
N LYS A 108 -16.31 -5.36 11.28
CA LYS A 108 -16.86 -4.05 11.73
C LYS A 108 -16.05 -2.87 11.21
N GLU A 109 -14.72 -2.96 11.24
CA GLU A 109 -13.82 -1.82 11.00
C GLU A 109 -13.19 -1.83 9.61
N GLY A 110 -13.32 -2.93 8.87
CA GLY A 110 -12.60 -3.18 7.63
C GLY A 110 -11.16 -3.66 7.87
N VAL A 111 -10.55 -4.18 6.82
CA VAL A 111 -9.14 -4.57 6.84
C VAL A 111 -8.29 -3.34 6.60
N ARG A 112 -7.47 -2.96 7.58
CA ARG A 112 -6.62 -1.78 7.53
C ARG A 112 -5.15 -2.16 7.50
N TYR A 113 -4.41 -1.47 6.65
CA TYR A 113 -2.97 -1.62 6.54
C TYR A 113 -2.31 -0.30 6.17
N GLN A 114 -1.06 -0.11 6.55
CA GLN A 114 -0.29 1.10 6.22
C GLN A 114 1.12 0.75 5.81
N GLN A 115 1.62 1.40 4.76
CA GLN A 115 3.00 1.28 4.31
C GLN A 115 3.54 2.61 3.80
N ARG A 116 4.86 2.69 3.66
CA ARG A 116 5.54 3.85 3.08
C ARG A 116 6.21 3.49 1.77
N ILE A 117 6.15 4.40 0.82
CA ILE A 117 6.82 4.29 -0.46
C ILE A 117 7.61 5.57 -0.76
N ALA A 118 8.85 5.41 -1.17
CA ALA A 118 9.71 6.51 -1.61
C ALA A 118 9.43 6.83 -3.08
N VAL A 119 9.29 8.11 -3.39
CA VAL A 119 9.14 8.62 -4.76
C VAL A 119 10.28 9.60 -5.02
N PRO A 120 10.95 9.57 -6.18
CA PRO A 120 11.93 10.60 -6.49
C PRO A 120 11.29 12.00 -6.38
N ALA A 121 12.00 12.95 -5.76
CA ALA A 121 11.44 14.26 -5.42
C ALA A 121 11.20 15.15 -6.65
N LYS A 122 11.85 14.84 -7.77
CA LYS A 122 11.72 15.57 -9.04
C LYS A 122 11.24 14.63 -10.13
N GLY A 123 10.33 15.11 -10.95
CA GLY A 123 9.76 14.37 -12.06
C GLY A 123 8.26 14.15 -11.92
N GLU A 124 7.68 13.53 -12.93
CA GLU A 124 6.27 13.17 -12.98
C GLU A 124 6.13 11.66 -12.77
N TYR A 125 5.42 11.26 -11.72
CA TYR A 125 5.28 9.87 -11.31
C TYR A 125 3.84 9.49 -11.06
N TYR A 126 3.58 8.20 -11.17
CA TYR A 126 2.30 7.55 -10.93
C TYR A 126 2.51 6.46 -9.88
N LEU A 127 1.68 6.50 -8.85
CA LEU A 127 1.64 5.50 -7.81
C LEU A 127 0.54 4.48 -8.13
N ARG A 128 0.93 3.23 -8.29
CA ARG A 128 -0.01 2.12 -8.39
C ARG A 128 -0.03 1.36 -7.08
N VAL A 129 -1.20 1.30 -6.43
CA VAL A 129 -1.39 0.59 -5.17
C VAL A 129 -2.39 -0.53 -5.36
N GLY A 130 -2.17 -1.65 -4.69
CA GLY A 130 -3.04 -2.80 -4.81
C GLY A 130 -3.05 -3.69 -3.59
N ILE A 131 -4.11 -4.49 -3.51
CA ILE A 131 -4.32 -5.56 -2.53
C ILE A 131 -4.57 -6.85 -3.31
N HIS A 132 -3.90 -7.92 -2.91
CA HIS A 132 -4.11 -9.26 -3.45
C HIS A 132 -4.52 -10.20 -2.32
N ASP A 133 -5.69 -10.78 -2.41
CA ASP A 133 -6.13 -11.89 -1.59
C ASP A 133 -5.51 -13.19 -2.14
N MET A 134 -4.47 -13.68 -1.48
CA MET A 134 -3.70 -14.83 -1.93
C MET A 134 -4.49 -16.15 -1.85
N ILE A 135 -5.55 -16.20 -1.03
CA ILE A 135 -6.38 -17.41 -0.86
C ILE A 135 -7.45 -17.46 -1.95
N GLY A 136 -8.17 -16.36 -2.15
CA GLY A 136 -9.22 -16.25 -3.16
C GLY A 136 -8.73 -15.85 -4.55
N ASP A 137 -7.45 -15.52 -4.69
CA ASP A 137 -6.81 -14.98 -5.90
C ASP A 137 -7.55 -13.76 -6.48
N LYS A 138 -8.05 -12.89 -5.60
CA LYS A 138 -8.75 -11.67 -5.96
C LYS A 138 -7.82 -10.46 -5.86
N VAL A 139 -8.02 -9.49 -6.74
CA VAL A 139 -7.18 -8.29 -6.82
C VAL A 139 -8.04 -7.03 -6.83
N GLY A 140 -7.60 -6.04 -6.05
CA GLY A 140 -7.99 -4.65 -6.18
C GLY A 140 -6.76 -3.80 -6.45
N ALA A 141 -6.81 -2.87 -7.40
CA ALA A 141 -5.73 -1.92 -7.66
C ALA A 141 -6.28 -0.58 -8.15
N ILE A 142 -5.57 0.49 -7.85
CA ILE A 142 -5.84 1.84 -8.35
C ILE A 142 -4.54 2.54 -8.72
N GLU A 143 -4.61 3.43 -9.69
CA GLU A 143 -3.49 4.29 -10.11
C GLU A 143 -3.78 5.74 -9.78
N ILE A 144 -2.78 6.42 -9.19
CA ILE A 144 -2.91 7.78 -8.68
C ILE A 144 -1.72 8.60 -9.16
N PRO A 145 -1.93 9.74 -9.84
CA PRO A 145 -0.85 10.67 -10.14
C PRO A 145 -0.25 11.22 -8.83
N VAL A 146 1.07 11.10 -8.65
CA VAL A 146 1.73 11.57 -7.43
C VAL A 146 1.53 13.07 -7.20
N ALA A 147 1.45 13.85 -8.28
CA ALA A 147 1.18 15.28 -8.21
C ALA A 147 -0.18 15.64 -7.58
N SER A 148 -1.14 14.72 -7.56
CA SER A 148 -2.46 14.94 -6.94
C SER A 148 -2.48 14.67 -5.43
N ILE A 149 -1.39 14.15 -4.84
CA ILE A 149 -1.32 13.79 -3.43
C ILE A 149 -0.99 15.02 -2.60
N ALA A 150 -1.84 15.32 -1.61
CA ALA A 150 -1.62 16.44 -0.70
C ALA A 150 -0.36 16.24 0.16
N THR A 151 0.41 17.32 0.32
CA THR A 151 1.57 17.34 1.20
C THR A 151 1.12 17.67 2.62
N THR A 152 1.47 16.79 3.56
CA THR A 152 1.20 17.03 4.99
C THR A 152 2.47 17.55 5.65
N PRO A 153 2.41 18.68 6.39
CA PRO A 153 3.55 19.14 7.20
C PRO A 153 3.94 18.04 8.18
N GLU A 154 5.24 17.79 8.29
CA GLU A 154 5.76 16.87 9.28
C GLU A 154 5.41 17.41 10.69
N GLN A 155 4.56 16.70 11.42
CA GLN A 155 4.39 17.00 12.84
C GLN A 155 5.73 16.71 13.52
N SER A 156 6.43 17.78 13.89
CA SER A 156 7.60 17.66 14.76
C SER A 156 7.15 16.89 15.99
N LYS A 157 7.75 15.72 16.23
CA LYS A 157 7.60 15.02 17.50
C LYS A 157 8.01 16.02 18.58
N SER A 158 7.02 16.59 19.27
CA SER A 158 7.27 17.32 20.49
C SER A 158 7.89 16.34 21.47
N GLN A 159 9.18 16.53 21.72
CA GLN A 159 9.87 15.89 22.84
C GLN A 159 9.09 16.25 24.11
N PRO A 160 8.74 15.25 24.95
CA PRO A 160 8.18 15.59 26.25
C PRO A 160 9.24 16.36 27.02
N ALA A 161 8.88 17.56 27.41
CA ALA A 161 9.70 18.37 28.34
C ALA A 161 9.96 17.57 29.62
N LYS A 162 11.24 17.51 30.03
CA LYS A 162 11.64 17.00 31.35
C LYS A 162 11.12 17.88 32.45
#